data_f2a66dff07dbc49493441da56004b72f
#
_entry.id   f2a66dff07dbc49493441da56004b72f
#
_cell.length_a   1.000
_cell.length_b   1.000
_cell.length_c   1.000
_cell.angle_alpha   90.00
_cell.angle_beta   90.00
_cell.angle_gamma   90.00
#
_symmetry.space_group_name_H-M   'P 1'
#
loop_
_entity.id
_entity.type
_entity.pdbx_description
1 polymer ?
#
loop_
_entity_poly.entity_id
_entity_poly.type
_entity_poly.pdbx_seq_one_letter_code
_entity_poly.pdbx_strand_id
1 'polypeptide(L)'
;MNAVQQPDSFEAADYTGVLRRRWWIVLVCAIIGLVAAFGYVTVAPKAYTATASVNVTPTAADQTNAVAGSRTAGATVNLDTQAQFVQSTTVAAIAGKAMHSPLTPWALAKQVNVTVPPNSSILNISCTASTPTGAAACANAFAKAYLQNRSQSAANYVNQQLTKLQQKVNALNQAQAALGTKINTLPKNSPTRAADVAQKKTDQAQGAKLTQQYATTSGLAAQTNGGSVITAATPPGKPSSPKKLLVLPSGLIAGLLIGLVIAFLVDRRDKRIHNSAHVERVLDVPVLLDLPPGAFGREVSIASPRSKTGQEFTDLAHGVAAALGEGNHVVFVAGATPGPAGSVVAANLAVTLARTHSEVVLVCANMNSTVAPKLLGLSDGEGLAELIAGSATVRDVVQGPPGMPGLWVITPGADPSLAFYHLQHDTGRALTSQLRRDARYVIIEAQAADDGADTFALGEFADAAVVTIEVARTTKSEAIDCVRRLRQLRTPVLGAAVLPALGKRITVRPPRQAPPRPAPSEPGLDSEAAGRGRSSDFSTVSGMSAKAQDNKDRAARTREGRGGRADSIPGT
;
A
#
# COMPACT_ATOMS: atom_id res chain seq x y z
N MET A 1 -9.79 37.35 22.56
CA MET A 1 -10.04 35.96 22.91
C MET A 1 -9.41 35.12 21.80
N ASN A 2 -8.25 34.54 22.09
CA ASN A 2 -7.49 33.76 21.12
C ASN A 2 -8.22 32.44 20.87
N ALA A 3 -8.72 32.24 19.64
CA ALA A 3 -9.18 30.94 19.18
C ALA A 3 -7.96 30.03 19.05
N VAL A 4 -7.87 29.05 19.94
CA VAL A 4 -6.93 27.95 19.86
C VAL A 4 -7.25 27.21 18.57
N GLN A 5 -6.34 27.30 17.58
CA GLN A 5 -6.34 26.43 16.42
C GLN A 5 -6.24 24.99 16.93
N GLN A 6 -7.31 24.23 16.83
CA GLN A 6 -7.27 22.78 17.02
C GLN A 6 -6.35 22.20 15.91
N PRO A 7 -5.38 21.35 16.28
CA PRO A 7 -4.56 20.67 15.29
C PRO A 7 -5.47 19.79 14.42
N ASP A 8 -5.24 19.86 13.10
CA ASP A 8 -5.89 19.06 12.09
C ASP A 8 -6.02 17.60 12.55
N SER A 9 -7.22 17.21 12.96
CA SER A 9 -7.55 15.80 13.11
C SER A 9 -7.57 15.20 11.71
N PHE A 10 -6.46 14.57 11.32
CA PHE A 10 -6.39 13.78 10.10
C PHE A 10 -7.42 12.66 10.24
N GLU A 11 -8.57 12.83 9.63
CA GLU A 11 -9.61 11.82 9.62
C GLU A 11 -9.11 10.58 8.86
N ALA A 12 -9.36 9.39 9.41
CA ALA A 12 -9.02 8.11 8.78
C ALA A 12 -9.59 7.98 7.35
N ALA A 13 -10.63 8.73 7.04
CA ALA A 13 -11.24 8.83 5.72
C ALA A 13 -10.28 9.38 4.63
N ASP A 14 -9.33 10.25 4.99
CA ASP A 14 -8.36 10.79 4.04
C ASP A 14 -7.35 9.74 3.58
N TYR A 15 -6.93 8.82 4.48
CA TYR A 15 -5.99 7.75 4.13
C TYR A 15 -6.59 6.73 3.16
N THR A 16 -7.87 6.39 3.31
CA THR A 16 -8.55 5.47 2.38
C THR A 16 -8.73 6.09 0.99
N GLY A 17 -8.94 7.40 0.93
CA GLY A 17 -9.01 8.17 -0.31
C GLY A 17 -7.69 8.17 -1.08
N VAL A 18 -6.56 8.35 -0.39
CA VAL A 18 -5.21 8.29 -0.98
C VAL A 18 -4.93 6.91 -1.55
N LEU A 19 -5.20 5.87 -0.74
CA LEU A 19 -4.95 4.48 -1.15
C LEU A 19 -5.80 4.10 -2.37
N ARG A 20 -7.07 4.48 -2.43
CA ARG A 20 -7.96 4.20 -3.57
C ARG A 20 -7.52 4.91 -4.86
N ARG A 21 -6.93 6.11 -4.76
CA ARG A 21 -6.44 6.87 -5.93
C ARG A 21 -5.09 6.40 -6.43
N ARG A 22 -4.20 5.95 -5.55
CA ARG A 22 -2.78 5.64 -5.85
C ARG A 22 -2.42 4.17 -5.64
N TRP A 23 -3.41 3.27 -5.50
CA TRP A 23 -3.19 1.84 -5.24
C TRP A 23 -2.24 1.18 -6.25
N TRP A 24 -2.27 1.64 -7.50
CA TRP A 24 -1.40 1.11 -8.56
C TRP A 24 0.08 1.39 -8.28
N ILE A 25 0.44 2.51 -7.62
CA ILE A 25 1.82 2.82 -7.21
C ILE A 25 2.28 1.78 -6.19
N VAL A 26 1.44 1.50 -5.21
CA VAL A 26 1.72 0.49 -4.17
C VAL A 26 1.88 -0.89 -4.80
N LEU A 27 1.00 -1.24 -5.76
CA LEU A 27 1.09 -2.50 -6.50
C LEU A 27 2.39 -2.62 -7.31
N VAL A 28 2.76 -1.59 -8.04
CA VAL A 28 4.00 -1.58 -8.84
C VAL A 28 5.22 -1.73 -7.93
N CYS A 29 5.29 -0.99 -6.83
CA CYS A 29 6.38 -1.12 -5.86
C CYS A 29 6.43 -2.51 -5.21
N ALA A 30 5.29 -3.12 -4.90
CA ALA A 30 5.20 -4.48 -4.38
C ALA A 30 5.74 -5.52 -5.39
N ILE A 31 5.39 -5.36 -6.67
CA ILE A 31 5.91 -6.22 -7.76
C ILE A 31 7.41 -6.04 -7.90
N ILE A 32 7.92 -4.80 -7.89
CA ILE A 32 9.36 -4.53 -7.97
C ILE A 32 10.09 -5.17 -6.77
N GLY A 33 9.56 -5.03 -5.55
CA GLY A 33 10.11 -5.66 -4.36
C GLY A 33 10.16 -7.19 -4.45
N LEU A 34 9.09 -7.81 -4.99
CA LEU A 34 9.03 -9.25 -5.20
C LEU A 34 10.03 -9.72 -6.27
N VAL A 35 10.14 -9.00 -7.40
CA VAL A 35 11.10 -9.29 -8.48
C VAL A 35 12.54 -9.15 -7.98
N ALA A 36 12.84 -8.12 -7.20
CA ALA A 36 14.16 -7.92 -6.59
C ALA A 36 14.50 -9.06 -5.61
N ALA A 37 13.55 -9.49 -4.76
CA ALA A 37 13.72 -10.61 -3.86
C ALA A 37 13.91 -11.93 -4.61
N PHE A 38 13.19 -12.15 -5.69
CA PHE A 38 13.35 -13.32 -6.56
C PHE A 38 14.72 -13.31 -7.26
N GLY A 39 15.14 -12.17 -7.79
CA GLY A 39 16.46 -11.97 -8.37
C GLY A 39 17.58 -12.26 -7.35
N TYR A 40 17.44 -11.75 -6.13
CA TYR A 40 18.38 -12.06 -5.04
C TYR A 40 18.47 -13.56 -4.76
N VAL A 41 17.34 -14.27 -4.65
CA VAL A 41 17.31 -15.72 -4.39
C VAL A 41 17.97 -16.52 -5.52
N THR A 42 17.91 -16.06 -6.76
CA THR A 42 18.51 -16.75 -7.91
C THR A 42 20.01 -16.52 -8.02
N VAL A 43 20.49 -15.31 -7.71
CA VAL A 43 21.89 -14.88 -7.86
C VAL A 43 22.71 -15.16 -6.59
N ALA A 44 22.11 -15.10 -5.39
CA ALA A 44 22.82 -15.31 -4.15
C ALA A 44 23.47 -16.71 -4.06
N PRO A 45 24.72 -16.82 -3.57
CA PRO A 45 25.40 -18.08 -3.46
C PRO A 45 24.64 -19.05 -2.55
N LYS A 46 24.39 -20.25 -3.06
CA LYS A 46 23.69 -21.30 -2.31
C LYS A 46 24.63 -21.87 -1.25
N ALA A 47 24.15 -21.95 -0.01
CA ALA A 47 24.84 -22.63 1.06
C ALA A 47 24.05 -23.90 1.46
N TYR A 48 24.78 -24.96 1.72
CA TYR A 48 24.24 -26.25 2.12
C TYR A 48 24.77 -26.61 3.51
N THR A 49 23.91 -27.08 4.40
CA THR A 49 24.27 -27.48 5.76
C THR A 49 23.97 -28.94 5.94
N ALA A 50 24.97 -29.73 6.34
CA ALA A 50 24.83 -31.12 6.68
C ALA A 50 25.23 -31.33 8.14
N THR A 51 24.57 -32.26 8.83
CA THR A 51 24.78 -32.54 10.27
C THR A 51 25.16 -33.98 10.50
N ALA A 52 26.25 -34.20 11.25
CA ALA A 52 26.65 -35.48 11.79
C ALA A 52 26.35 -35.50 13.29
N SER A 53 25.83 -36.62 13.81
CA SER A 53 25.56 -36.82 15.24
C SER A 53 26.58 -37.75 15.84
N VAL A 54 27.20 -37.34 16.93
CA VAL A 54 28.25 -38.06 17.65
C VAL A 54 27.80 -38.32 19.08
N ASN A 55 27.82 -39.57 19.52
CA ASN A 55 27.67 -39.90 20.93
C ASN A 55 29.02 -39.75 21.66
N VAL A 56 29.00 -39.04 22.77
CA VAL A 56 30.18 -38.81 23.60
C VAL A 56 30.10 -39.67 24.84
N THR A 57 31.08 -40.54 24.99
CA THR A 57 31.19 -41.41 26.17
C THR A 57 32.33 -40.92 27.08
N PRO A 58 32.23 -41.05 28.42
CA PRO A 58 33.32 -40.70 29.31
C PRO A 58 34.59 -41.49 28.99
N THR A 59 35.74 -40.80 28.91
CA THR A 59 37.06 -41.44 28.75
C THR A 59 37.74 -41.60 30.10
N ALA A 60 38.81 -42.38 30.13
CA ALA A 60 39.67 -42.54 31.32
C ALA A 60 40.16 -41.21 31.89
N ALA A 61 40.43 -40.23 31.03
CA ALA A 61 40.82 -38.87 31.44
C ALA A 61 39.71 -38.11 32.17
N ASP A 62 38.42 -38.29 31.74
CA ASP A 62 37.26 -37.68 32.38
C ASP A 62 36.98 -38.27 33.76
N GLN A 63 37.20 -39.59 33.91
CA GLN A 63 36.95 -40.33 35.16
C GLN A 63 38.00 -39.98 36.25
N THR A 64 39.26 -39.75 35.88
CA THR A 64 40.33 -39.41 36.85
C THR A 64 40.27 -37.95 37.30
N ASN A 65 39.68 -37.04 36.53
CA ASN A 65 39.46 -35.63 36.90
C ASN A 65 38.18 -35.43 37.75
N ALA A 66 37.34 -36.45 37.90
CA ALA A 66 36.26 -36.44 38.89
C ALA A 66 36.94 -36.44 40.28
N VAL A 67 37.04 -35.27 40.89
CA VAL A 67 37.70 -35.01 42.19
C VAL A 67 37.26 -36.05 43.20
N ALA A 68 38.22 -36.71 43.86
CA ALA A 68 38.03 -37.58 45.00
C ALA A 68 37.23 -36.85 46.09
N GLY A 69 35.93 -37.02 46.10
CA GLY A 69 35.00 -36.37 47.05
C GLY A 69 33.54 -36.27 46.60
N SER A 70 33.28 -36.29 45.32
CA SER A 70 31.90 -36.25 44.81
C SER A 70 31.37 -37.68 44.69
N ARG A 71 30.48 -38.09 45.60
CA ARG A 71 29.81 -39.40 45.65
C ARG A 71 28.71 -39.59 44.60
N THR A 72 28.77 -38.86 43.50
CA THR A 72 27.87 -39.09 42.36
C THR A 72 28.54 -40.05 41.40
N ALA A 73 28.05 -41.29 41.41
CA ALA A 73 28.42 -42.32 40.47
C ALA A 73 28.07 -41.87 39.04
N GLY A 74 29.09 -41.60 38.23
CA GLY A 74 28.98 -41.25 36.84
C GLY A 74 29.73 -39.96 36.52
N ALA A 75 30.92 -40.11 35.91
CA ALA A 75 31.61 -38.96 35.31
C ALA A 75 30.75 -38.38 34.18
N THR A 76 29.98 -37.35 34.46
CA THR A 76 29.20 -36.63 33.41
C THR A 76 30.14 -35.76 32.59
N VAL A 77 30.19 -36.01 31.30
CA VAL A 77 30.96 -35.21 30.37
C VAL A 77 30.21 -33.88 30.15
N ASN A 78 30.90 -32.75 30.39
CA ASN A 78 30.33 -31.44 30.05
C ASN A 78 30.32 -31.29 28.54
N LEU A 79 29.15 -31.45 27.93
CA LEU A 79 28.98 -31.42 26.48
C LEU A 79 29.15 -29.99 25.90
N ASP A 80 28.86 -28.95 26.65
CA ASP A 80 29.10 -27.56 26.18
C ASP A 80 30.60 -27.30 26.01
N THR A 81 31.41 -27.81 26.95
CA THR A 81 32.88 -27.75 26.80
C THR A 81 33.33 -28.61 25.60
N GLN A 82 32.75 -29.78 25.39
CA GLN A 82 33.07 -30.63 24.24
C GLN A 82 32.67 -29.98 22.91
N ALA A 83 31.55 -29.25 22.85
CA ALA A 83 31.14 -28.50 21.67
C ALA A 83 32.18 -27.45 21.26
N GLN A 84 32.76 -26.73 22.25
CA GLN A 84 33.85 -25.80 22.01
C GLN A 84 35.12 -26.50 21.50
N PHE A 85 35.42 -27.68 22.00
CA PHE A 85 36.57 -28.45 21.52
C PHE A 85 36.39 -28.89 20.05
N VAL A 86 35.18 -29.25 19.62
CA VAL A 86 34.92 -29.56 18.19
C VAL A 86 35.25 -28.35 17.31
N GLN A 87 34.92 -27.14 17.76
CA GLN A 87 35.20 -25.87 17.04
C GLN A 87 36.65 -25.39 17.20
N SER A 88 37.51 -26.12 17.91
CA SER A 88 38.89 -25.73 18.10
C SER A 88 39.71 -25.79 16.80
N THR A 89 40.71 -24.94 16.69
CA THR A 89 41.66 -24.97 15.55
C THR A 89 42.44 -26.29 15.45
N THR A 90 42.61 -27.02 16.57
CA THR A 90 43.26 -28.34 16.61
C THR A 90 42.40 -29.37 15.86
N VAL A 91 41.12 -29.48 16.18
CA VAL A 91 40.20 -30.38 15.50
C VAL A 91 40.02 -29.96 14.04
N ALA A 92 39.90 -28.64 13.78
CA ALA A 92 39.81 -28.12 12.44
C ALA A 92 41.04 -28.43 11.57
N ALA A 93 42.26 -28.43 12.17
CA ALA A 93 43.47 -28.82 11.46
C ALA A 93 43.48 -30.31 11.06
N ILE A 94 43.04 -31.19 11.97
CA ILE A 94 42.90 -32.62 11.68
C ILE A 94 41.87 -32.87 10.61
N ALA A 95 40.67 -32.23 10.72
CA ALA A 95 39.60 -32.34 9.74
C ALA A 95 40.03 -31.77 8.37
N GLY A 96 40.72 -30.62 8.35
CA GLY A 96 41.22 -29.99 7.13
C GLY A 96 42.22 -30.88 6.38
N LYS A 97 43.15 -31.54 7.10
CA LYS A 97 44.05 -32.52 6.52
C LYS A 97 43.32 -33.72 5.93
N ALA A 98 42.34 -34.25 6.65
CA ALA A 98 41.53 -35.38 6.17
C ALA A 98 40.70 -35.06 4.92
N MET A 99 40.26 -33.82 4.75
CA MET A 99 39.51 -33.35 3.58
C MET A 99 40.38 -32.77 2.45
N HIS A 100 41.69 -32.69 2.66
CA HIS A 100 42.59 -31.99 1.74
C HIS A 100 42.12 -30.55 1.43
N SER A 101 41.56 -29.87 2.45
CA SER A 101 40.97 -28.53 2.29
C SER A 101 42.06 -27.48 2.18
N PRO A 102 41.96 -26.54 1.23
CA PRO A 102 42.88 -25.39 1.11
C PRO A 102 42.66 -24.31 2.16
N LEU A 103 41.57 -24.43 2.94
CA LEU A 103 41.19 -23.43 3.93
C LEU A 103 42.07 -23.54 5.20
N THR A 104 42.36 -22.42 5.83
CA THR A 104 43.01 -22.38 7.11
C THR A 104 42.15 -23.06 8.20
N PRO A 105 42.78 -23.65 9.25
CA PRO A 105 42.01 -24.26 10.34
C PRO A 105 40.99 -23.33 10.99
N TRP A 106 41.30 -22.04 11.10
CA TRP A 106 40.42 -21.03 11.64
C TRP A 106 39.20 -20.78 10.73
N ALA A 107 39.41 -20.72 9.41
CA ALA A 107 38.33 -20.54 8.46
C ALA A 107 37.38 -21.75 8.44
N LEU A 108 37.95 -22.98 8.56
CA LEU A 108 37.16 -24.22 8.67
C LEU A 108 36.35 -24.26 9.96
N ALA A 109 36.94 -23.87 11.09
CA ALA A 109 36.23 -23.83 12.37
C ALA A 109 34.99 -22.93 12.34
N LYS A 110 35.03 -21.82 11.60
CA LYS A 110 33.88 -20.91 11.41
C LYS A 110 32.74 -21.50 10.59
N GLN A 111 33.02 -22.51 9.77
CA GLN A 111 31.97 -23.17 8.95
C GLN A 111 31.21 -24.23 9.76
N VAL A 112 31.66 -24.52 10.96
CA VAL A 112 31.08 -25.56 11.81
C VAL A 112 30.32 -24.93 12.97
N ASN A 113 29.09 -25.39 13.13
CA ASN A 113 28.26 -25.10 14.28
C ASN A 113 27.95 -26.40 15.03
N VAL A 114 28.10 -26.39 16.34
CA VAL A 114 27.83 -27.53 17.18
C VAL A 114 26.69 -27.22 18.12
N THR A 115 25.72 -28.13 18.16
CA THR A 115 24.56 -28.02 19.06
C THR A 115 24.47 -29.25 19.95
N VAL A 116 24.11 -29.03 21.20
CA VAL A 116 23.91 -30.07 22.21
C VAL A 116 22.40 -30.17 22.46
N PRO A 117 21.75 -31.29 22.11
CA PRO A 117 20.35 -31.48 22.47
C PRO A 117 20.18 -31.57 23.99
N PRO A 118 19.12 -31.01 24.58
CA PRO A 118 18.90 -31.09 26.02
C PRO A 118 18.83 -32.54 26.51
N ASN A 119 19.42 -32.80 27.68
CA ASN A 119 19.40 -34.11 28.35
C ASN A 119 19.91 -35.28 27.49
N SER A 120 20.90 -35.04 26.63
CA SER A 120 21.50 -36.06 25.77
C SER A 120 23.03 -36.05 25.88
N SER A 121 23.65 -37.17 25.53
CA SER A 121 25.12 -37.32 25.38
C SER A 121 25.55 -37.13 23.92
N ILE A 122 24.74 -36.44 23.10
CA ILE A 122 24.91 -36.30 21.66
C ILE A 122 25.42 -34.89 21.32
N LEU A 123 26.43 -34.83 20.46
CA LEU A 123 26.83 -33.60 19.78
C LEU A 123 26.36 -33.64 18.32
N ASN A 124 25.60 -32.64 17.91
CA ASN A 124 25.23 -32.44 16.52
C ASN A 124 26.21 -31.45 15.87
N ILE A 125 27.06 -31.97 15.00
CA ILE A 125 28.10 -31.22 14.30
C ILE A 125 27.57 -30.88 12.90
N SER A 126 27.22 -29.61 12.71
CA SER A 126 26.71 -29.07 11.45
C SER A 126 27.80 -28.33 10.71
N CYS A 127 28.01 -28.61 9.44
CA CYS A 127 28.94 -27.87 8.60
C CYS A 127 28.23 -27.27 7.39
N THR A 128 28.59 -26.02 7.08
CA THR A 128 28.01 -25.27 5.95
C THR A 128 29.06 -25.11 4.85
N ALA A 129 28.70 -25.52 3.63
CA ALA A 129 29.56 -25.42 2.45
C ALA A 129 28.76 -24.99 1.19
N SER A 130 29.47 -24.62 0.12
CA SER A 130 28.86 -24.26 -1.17
C SER A 130 28.25 -25.41 -1.95
N THR A 131 28.64 -26.66 -1.62
CA THR A 131 28.13 -27.89 -2.26
C THR A 131 27.53 -28.84 -1.25
N PRO A 132 26.52 -29.64 -1.61
CA PRO A 132 25.90 -30.61 -0.71
C PRO A 132 26.91 -31.67 -0.22
N THR A 133 27.73 -32.18 -1.13
CA THR A 133 28.78 -33.17 -0.82
C THR A 133 29.87 -32.59 0.05
N GLY A 134 30.27 -31.35 -0.18
CA GLY A 134 31.26 -30.64 0.65
C GLY A 134 30.76 -30.42 2.09
N ALA A 135 29.49 -30.08 2.28
CA ALA A 135 28.90 -29.94 3.61
C ALA A 135 28.89 -31.25 4.38
N ALA A 136 28.48 -32.33 3.74
CA ALA A 136 28.47 -33.68 4.35
C ALA A 136 29.89 -34.18 4.66
N ALA A 137 30.83 -34.01 3.72
CA ALA A 137 32.21 -34.37 3.93
C ALA A 137 32.84 -33.60 5.10
N CYS A 138 32.56 -32.29 5.17
CA CYS A 138 33.04 -31.45 6.27
C CYS A 138 32.49 -31.90 7.63
N ALA A 139 31.19 -32.09 7.77
CA ALA A 139 30.58 -32.51 9.04
C ALA A 139 31.12 -33.88 9.49
N ASN A 140 31.25 -34.85 8.57
CA ASN A 140 31.81 -36.14 8.85
C ASN A 140 33.31 -36.09 9.20
N ALA A 141 34.10 -35.23 8.53
CA ALA A 141 35.49 -35.04 8.84
C ALA A 141 35.70 -34.46 10.23
N PHE A 142 34.92 -33.46 10.62
CA PHE A 142 34.96 -32.89 11.96
C PHE A 142 34.53 -33.89 13.04
N ALA A 143 33.49 -34.67 12.79
CA ALA A 143 33.05 -35.73 13.69
C ALA A 143 34.17 -36.75 13.94
N LYS A 144 34.83 -37.22 12.88
CA LYS A 144 35.97 -38.17 12.98
C LYS A 144 37.19 -37.54 13.64
N ALA A 145 37.54 -36.30 13.24
CA ALA A 145 38.65 -35.54 13.79
C ALA A 145 38.49 -35.28 15.29
N TYR A 146 37.29 -34.94 15.73
CA TYR A 146 36.99 -34.78 17.15
C TYR A 146 37.18 -36.06 17.93
N LEU A 147 36.60 -37.17 17.47
CA LEU A 147 36.75 -38.49 18.12
C LEU A 147 38.20 -38.95 18.14
N GLN A 148 38.94 -38.73 17.04
CA GLN A 148 40.36 -39.03 16.95
C GLN A 148 41.18 -38.19 17.95
N ASN A 149 40.97 -36.90 18.01
CA ASN A 149 41.64 -36.01 18.95
C ASN A 149 41.35 -36.40 20.40
N ARG A 150 40.07 -36.72 20.69
CA ARG A 150 39.62 -37.13 22.03
C ARG A 150 40.27 -38.44 22.47
N SER A 151 40.25 -39.47 21.60
CA SER A 151 40.88 -40.75 21.89
C SER A 151 42.40 -40.62 22.05
N GLN A 152 43.04 -39.82 21.21
CA GLN A 152 44.48 -39.57 21.31
C GLN A 152 44.84 -38.84 22.63
N SER A 153 44.03 -37.84 23.01
CA SER A 153 44.22 -37.12 24.27
C SER A 153 44.03 -38.02 25.49
N ALA A 154 43.02 -38.89 25.47
CA ALA A 154 42.80 -39.87 26.53
C ALA A 154 43.94 -40.89 26.61
N ALA A 155 44.39 -41.42 25.48
CA ALA A 155 45.55 -42.31 25.44
C ALA A 155 46.83 -41.66 25.95
N ASN A 156 47.13 -40.44 25.53
CA ASN A 156 48.29 -39.68 26.02
C ASN A 156 48.21 -39.43 27.52
N TYR A 157 47.06 -39.09 28.06
CA TYR A 157 46.87 -38.95 29.51
C TYR A 157 47.14 -40.24 30.28
N VAL A 158 46.56 -41.35 29.86
CA VAL A 158 46.77 -42.69 30.49
C VAL A 158 48.25 -43.06 30.43
N ASN A 159 48.90 -42.91 29.27
CA ASN A 159 50.33 -43.22 29.11
C ASN A 159 51.20 -42.36 30.01
N GLN A 160 50.93 -41.08 30.19
CA GLN A 160 51.65 -40.22 31.12
C GLN A 160 51.48 -40.67 32.57
N GLN A 161 50.26 -41.09 32.97
CA GLN A 161 50.03 -41.64 34.33
C GLN A 161 50.77 -42.94 34.54
N LEU A 162 50.73 -43.87 33.58
CA LEU A 162 51.47 -45.12 33.65
C LEU A 162 52.98 -44.88 33.77
N THR A 163 53.54 -43.96 32.97
CA THR A 163 54.95 -43.62 33.06
C THR A 163 55.33 -43.07 34.46
N LYS A 164 54.50 -42.17 35.02
CA LYS A 164 54.73 -41.65 36.40
C LYS A 164 54.64 -42.74 37.46
N LEU A 165 53.69 -43.65 37.35
CA LEU A 165 53.53 -44.78 38.26
C LEU A 165 54.71 -45.75 38.15
N GLN A 166 55.14 -46.07 36.93
CA GLN A 166 56.30 -46.91 36.67
C GLN A 166 57.59 -46.30 37.27
N GLN A 167 57.81 -44.99 37.12
CA GLN A 167 58.94 -44.29 37.73
C GLN A 167 58.91 -44.38 39.27
N LYS A 168 57.73 -44.22 39.90
CA LYS A 168 57.59 -44.38 41.35
C LYS A 168 57.84 -45.80 41.81
N VAL A 169 57.35 -46.82 41.09
CA VAL A 169 57.61 -48.27 41.38
C VAL A 169 59.12 -48.55 41.28
N ASN A 170 59.80 -48.07 40.23
CA ASN A 170 61.22 -48.27 40.04
C ASN A 170 62.04 -47.57 41.14
N ALA A 171 61.73 -46.34 41.53
CA ALA A 171 62.38 -45.62 42.61
C ALA A 171 62.22 -46.39 43.95
N LEU A 172 61.00 -46.86 44.22
CA LEU A 172 60.73 -47.60 45.45
C LEU A 172 61.48 -48.99 45.47
N ASN A 173 61.54 -49.69 44.37
CA ASN A 173 62.30 -50.93 44.24
C ASN A 173 63.79 -50.69 44.48
N GLN A 174 64.38 -49.56 43.95
CA GLN A 174 65.73 -49.17 44.22
C GLN A 174 65.97 -48.85 45.72
N ALA A 175 65.06 -48.15 46.34
CA ALA A 175 65.11 -47.82 47.76
C ALA A 175 65.03 -49.12 48.62
N GLN A 176 64.14 -50.01 48.27
CA GLN A 176 64.01 -51.35 48.93
C GLN A 176 65.29 -52.21 48.77
N ALA A 177 65.93 -52.16 47.62
CA ALA A 177 67.19 -52.90 47.37
C ALA A 177 68.31 -52.25 48.23
N ALA A 178 68.39 -50.93 48.28
CA ALA A 178 69.38 -50.25 49.13
C ALA A 178 69.15 -50.55 50.62
N LEU A 179 67.88 -50.54 51.09
CA LEU A 179 67.59 -50.95 52.48
C LEU A 179 67.90 -52.40 52.72
N GLY A 180 67.67 -53.26 51.73
CA GLY A 180 68.05 -54.72 51.84
C GLY A 180 69.49 -54.90 52.05
N THR A 181 70.36 -54.27 51.29
CA THR A 181 71.83 -54.31 51.49
C THR A 181 72.20 -53.73 52.84
N LYS A 182 71.68 -52.60 53.27
CA LYS A 182 71.92 -52.00 54.55
C LYS A 182 71.51 -52.91 55.74
N ILE A 183 70.32 -53.57 55.67
CA ILE A 183 69.86 -54.52 56.68
C ILE A 183 70.79 -55.73 56.82
N ASN A 184 71.40 -56.18 55.72
CA ASN A 184 72.29 -57.29 55.72
C ASN A 184 73.64 -57.02 56.33
N THR A 185 74.12 -55.76 56.35
CA THR A 185 75.37 -55.33 56.93
C THR A 185 75.30 -54.94 58.43
N LEU A 186 74.07 -54.72 58.96
CA LEU A 186 73.83 -54.33 60.35
C LEU A 186 73.76 -55.54 61.29
N PRO A 187 74.30 -55.46 62.57
CA PRO A 187 74.21 -56.47 63.59
C PRO A 187 72.75 -56.84 63.92
N LYS A 188 72.44 -58.16 64.19
CA LYS A 188 71.09 -58.67 64.39
C LYS A 188 70.32 -57.99 65.52
N ASN A 189 70.98 -57.47 66.55
CA ASN A 189 70.40 -56.80 67.74
C ASN A 189 70.41 -55.26 67.65
N SER A 190 70.74 -54.67 66.53
CA SER A 190 70.81 -53.19 66.38
C SER A 190 69.42 -52.60 66.28
N PRO A 191 69.04 -51.51 67.03
CA PRO A 191 67.75 -50.82 66.93
C PRO A 191 67.57 -50.20 65.53
N THR A 192 68.67 -49.82 64.88
CA THR A 192 68.64 -49.30 63.50
C THR A 192 68.20 -50.34 62.48
N ARG A 193 68.62 -51.65 62.69
CA ARG A 193 68.18 -52.73 61.84
C ARG A 193 66.64 -52.97 61.93
N ALA A 194 66.08 -52.94 63.16
CA ALA A 194 64.68 -53.07 63.39
C ALA A 194 63.88 -51.93 62.69
N ALA A 195 64.36 -50.72 62.75
CA ALA A 195 63.72 -49.62 62.04
C ALA A 195 63.80 -49.74 60.51
N ASP A 196 64.95 -50.18 59.96
CA ASP A 196 65.15 -50.39 58.53
C ASP A 196 64.30 -51.56 58.04
N VAL A 197 64.11 -52.63 58.84
CA VAL A 197 63.16 -53.73 58.51
C VAL A 197 61.67 -53.27 58.51
N ALA A 198 61.27 -52.40 59.48
CA ALA A 198 59.96 -51.83 59.51
C ALA A 198 59.74 -50.92 58.29
N GLN A 199 60.72 -50.06 57.94
CA GLN A 199 60.69 -49.24 56.76
C GLN A 199 60.54 -50.07 55.49
N LYS A 200 61.35 -51.17 55.34
CA LYS A 200 61.24 -52.05 54.18
C LYS A 200 59.85 -52.68 54.05
N LYS A 201 59.21 -53.01 55.16
CA LYS A 201 57.84 -53.56 55.17
C LYS A 201 56.81 -52.49 54.73
N THR A 202 57.00 -51.27 55.18
CA THR A 202 56.19 -50.16 54.75
C THR A 202 56.32 -49.88 53.25
N ASP A 203 57.57 -49.90 52.76
CA ASP A 203 57.86 -49.69 51.34
C ASP A 203 57.32 -50.87 50.48
N GLN A 204 57.33 -52.07 50.97
CA GLN A 204 56.69 -53.23 50.32
C GLN A 204 55.16 -53.06 50.19
N ALA A 205 54.51 -52.61 51.29
CA ALA A 205 53.06 -52.33 51.26
C ALA A 205 52.73 -51.15 50.31
N GLN A 206 53.59 -50.14 50.26
CA GLN A 206 53.43 -49.03 49.33
C GLN A 206 53.68 -49.50 47.89
N GLY A 207 54.64 -50.31 47.61
CA GLY A 207 54.91 -50.95 46.31
C GLY A 207 53.75 -51.74 45.78
N ALA A 208 53.13 -52.55 46.66
CA ALA A 208 51.93 -53.33 46.29
C ALA A 208 50.78 -52.41 45.89
N LYS A 209 50.55 -51.29 46.62
CA LYS A 209 49.53 -50.27 46.26
C LYS A 209 49.85 -49.66 44.93
N LEU A 210 51.08 -49.25 44.66
CA LEU A 210 51.47 -48.62 43.38
C LEU A 210 51.34 -49.63 42.21
N THR A 211 51.68 -50.89 42.41
CA THR A 211 51.49 -51.95 41.39
C THR A 211 49.99 -52.18 41.10
N GLN A 212 49.16 -52.18 42.13
CA GLN A 212 47.71 -52.25 41.96
C GLN A 212 47.16 -51.02 41.21
N GLN A 213 47.68 -49.81 41.56
CA GLN A 213 47.30 -48.59 40.82
C GLN A 213 47.76 -48.63 39.35
N TYR A 214 48.94 -49.13 39.08
CA TYR A 214 49.44 -49.40 37.72
C TYR A 214 48.52 -50.38 36.95
N ALA A 215 48.15 -51.46 37.52
CA ALA A 215 47.26 -52.46 36.92
C ALA A 215 45.86 -51.83 36.63
N THR A 216 45.31 -51.14 37.58
CA THR A 216 43.99 -50.42 37.35
C THR A 216 44.10 -49.35 36.26
N THR A 217 45.17 -48.51 36.26
CA THR A 217 45.37 -47.51 35.24
C THR A 217 45.63 -48.13 33.87
N SER A 218 46.40 -49.21 33.79
CA SER A 218 46.61 -49.94 32.53
C SER A 218 45.30 -50.57 31.98
N GLY A 219 44.40 -51.00 32.86
CA GLY A 219 43.05 -51.48 32.46
C GLY A 219 42.19 -50.34 31.83
N LEU A 220 42.40 -49.09 32.28
CA LEU A 220 41.73 -47.94 31.69
C LEU A 220 42.26 -47.59 30.28
N ALA A 221 43.43 -48.06 29.88
CA ALA A 221 43.97 -47.86 28.54
C ALA A 221 43.04 -48.48 27.44
N ALA A 222 42.26 -49.49 27.78
CA ALA A 222 41.23 -50.03 26.88
C ALA A 222 40.00 -49.11 26.73
N GLN A 223 39.84 -48.14 27.65
CA GLN A 223 38.69 -47.22 27.66
C GLN A 223 39.06 -45.81 27.12
N THR A 224 39.97 -45.76 26.14
CA THR A 224 40.36 -44.49 25.48
C THR A 224 39.38 -44.08 24.39
N ASN A 225 38.40 -44.93 24.04
CA ASN A 225 37.42 -44.65 23.01
C ASN A 225 36.38 -43.60 23.54
N GLY A 226 36.50 -42.36 23.11
CA GLY A 226 35.72 -41.23 23.62
C GLY A 226 34.32 -41.05 23.02
N GLY A 227 33.83 -42.06 22.26
CA GLY A 227 32.51 -42.00 21.64
C GLY A 227 32.44 -42.65 20.25
N SER A 228 31.30 -42.51 19.60
CA SER A 228 31.06 -43.03 18.24
C SER A 228 30.18 -42.10 17.41
N VAL A 229 30.32 -42.18 16.10
CA VAL A 229 29.38 -41.50 15.19
C VAL A 229 28.10 -42.32 15.16
N ILE A 230 26.96 -41.71 15.59
CA ILE A 230 25.64 -42.35 15.55
C ILE A 230 25.05 -42.23 14.13
N THR A 231 25.08 -40.99 13.61
CA THR A 231 24.54 -40.70 12.28
C THR A 231 25.56 -39.91 11.49
N ALA A 232 25.99 -40.47 10.38
CA ALA A 232 26.86 -39.77 9.44
C ALA A 232 26.05 -38.72 8.67
N ALA A 233 26.67 -37.56 8.43
CA ALA A 233 26.06 -36.54 7.61
C ALA A 233 25.89 -37.01 6.18
N THR A 234 24.69 -36.81 5.65
CA THR A 234 24.36 -37.06 4.24
C THR A 234 24.24 -35.73 3.46
N PRO A 235 24.54 -35.75 2.15
CA PRO A 235 24.38 -34.52 1.34
C PRO A 235 22.91 -34.02 1.35
N PRO A 236 22.66 -32.77 1.73
CA PRO A 236 21.30 -32.24 1.78
C PRO A 236 20.73 -32.00 0.37
N GLY A 237 19.47 -32.40 0.13
CA GLY A 237 18.81 -32.22 -1.16
C GLY A 237 18.39 -30.78 -1.48
N LYS A 238 18.40 -29.85 -0.48
CA LYS A 238 17.98 -28.46 -0.64
C LYS A 238 18.99 -27.51 0.01
N PRO A 239 19.24 -26.34 -0.56
CA PRO A 239 20.08 -25.33 0.08
C PRO A 239 19.43 -24.82 1.37
N SER A 240 20.25 -24.58 2.38
CA SER A 240 19.86 -23.99 3.67
C SER A 240 19.75 -22.47 3.61
N SER A 241 20.44 -21.82 2.63
CA SER A 241 20.42 -20.38 2.39
C SER A 241 20.55 -20.10 0.88
N PRO A 242 19.89 -19.06 0.33
CA PRO A 242 18.88 -18.20 0.98
C PRO A 242 17.56 -18.93 1.20
N LYS A 243 16.90 -18.66 2.33
CA LYS A 243 15.58 -19.25 2.66
C LYS A 243 14.50 -18.54 1.83
N LYS A 244 14.08 -19.14 0.71
CA LYS A 244 13.05 -18.62 -0.21
C LYS A 244 11.78 -18.19 0.51
N LEU A 245 11.33 -18.98 1.50
CA LEU A 245 10.12 -18.75 2.27
C LEU A 245 10.19 -17.48 3.16
N LEU A 246 11.39 -16.99 3.47
CA LEU A 246 11.61 -15.77 4.23
C LEU A 246 11.90 -14.56 3.32
N VAL A 247 12.72 -14.76 2.28
CA VAL A 247 13.19 -13.67 1.42
C VAL A 247 12.07 -13.12 0.52
N LEU A 248 11.21 -13.98 -0.04
CA LEU A 248 10.12 -13.54 -0.91
C LEU A 248 9.07 -12.68 -0.18
N PRO A 249 8.53 -13.09 0.99
CA PRO A 249 7.61 -12.25 1.74
C PRO A 249 8.25 -10.95 2.24
N SER A 250 9.53 -10.98 2.66
CA SER A 250 10.21 -9.76 3.12
C SER A 250 10.37 -8.74 1.99
N GLY A 251 10.67 -9.19 0.77
CA GLY A 251 10.74 -8.31 -0.41
C GLY A 251 9.38 -7.71 -0.77
N LEU A 252 8.30 -8.50 -0.69
CA LEU A 252 6.95 -8.03 -0.90
C LEU A 252 6.54 -6.96 0.15
N ILE A 253 6.78 -7.24 1.43
CA ILE A 253 6.46 -6.30 2.53
C ILE A 253 7.26 -5.01 2.38
N ALA A 254 8.55 -5.09 2.10
CA ALA A 254 9.39 -3.91 1.87
C ALA A 254 8.88 -3.09 0.67
N GLY A 255 8.52 -3.75 -0.44
CA GLY A 255 7.92 -3.10 -1.61
C GLY A 255 6.60 -2.41 -1.30
N LEU A 256 5.72 -3.04 -0.52
CA LEU A 256 4.45 -2.46 -0.05
C LEU A 256 4.68 -1.21 0.81
N LEU A 257 5.58 -1.27 1.77
CA LEU A 257 5.88 -0.12 2.65
C LEU A 257 6.46 1.05 1.87
N ILE A 258 7.42 0.79 0.97
CA ILE A 258 8.00 1.82 0.10
C ILE A 258 6.92 2.41 -0.81
N GLY A 259 6.08 1.56 -1.41
CA GLY A 259 4.96 1.98 -2.25
C GLY A 259 3.96 2.86 -1.53
N LEU A 260 3.65 2.55 -0.27
CA LEU A 260 2.76 3.35 0.57
C LEU A 260 3.35 4.74 0.85
N VAL A 261 4.65 4.80 1.19
CA VAL A 261 5.34 6.08 1.42
C VAL A 261 5.35 6.92 0.15
N ILE A 262 5.67 6.32 -1.01
CA ILE A 262 5.69 7.04 -2.29
C ILE A 262 4.28 7.51 -2.66
N ALA A 263 3.25 6.68 -2.51
CA ALA A 263 1.87 7.04 -2.78
C ALA A 263 1.43 8.24 -1.93
N PHE A 264 1.78 8.26 -0.65
CA PHE A 264 1.50 9.37 0.26
C PHE A 264 2.26 10.64 -0.11
N LEU A 265 3.55 10.55 -0.47
CA LEU A 265 4.35 11.70 -0.91
C LEU A 265 3.81 12.31 -2.21
N VAL A 266 3.40 11.48 -3.16
CA VAL A 266 2.82 11.93 -4.43
C VAL A 266 1.45 12.57 -4.19
N ASP A 267 0.61 12.01 -3.32
CA ASP A 267 -0.69 12.59 -3.00
C ASP A 267 -0.55 13.92 -2.24
N ARG A 268 0.43 14.04 -1.34
CA ARG A 268 0.72 15.30 -0.63
C ARG A 268 1.17 16.43 -1.57
N ARG A 269 1.74 16.11 -2.73
CA ARG A 269 2.08 17.09 -3.77
C ARG A 269 0.90 17.49 -4.66
N ASP A 270 -0.18 16.71 -4.62
CA ASP A 270 -1.39 17.02 -5.39
C ASP A 270 -2.19 18.12 -4.67
N LYS A 271 -2.10 19.33 -5.23
CA LYS A 271 -2.75 20.53 -4.70
C LYS A 271 -4.20 20.69 -5.17
N ARG A 272 -4.77 19.71 -5.88
CA ARG A 272 -6.11 19.79 -6.45
C ARG A 272 -7.18 19.53 -5.41
N ILE A 273 -8.33 20.13 -5.64
CA ILE A 273 -9.53 19.89 -4.83
C ILE A 273 -10.19 18.59 -5.32
N HIS A 274 -10.49 17.69 -4.39
CA HIS A 274 -10.99 16.36 -4.73
C HIS A 274 -12.42 16.07 -4.22
N ASN A 275 -12.94 16.85 -3.29
CA ASN A 275 -14.28 16.71 -2.75
C ASN A 275 -14.86 18.08 -2.32
N SER A 276 -16.19 18.17 -2.18
CA SER A 276 -16.93 19.35 -1.77
C SER A 276 -16.62 19.78 -0.33
N ALA A 277 -16.50 18.83 0.61
CA ALA A 277 -16.16 19.14 2.00
C ALA A 277 -14.78 19.83 2.14
N HIS A 278 -13.89 19.62 1.17
CA HIS A 278 -12.61 20.29 1.13
C HIS A 278 -12.76 21.76 0.67
N VAL A 279 -13.74 22.02 -0.23
CA VAL A 279 -14.05 23.38 -0.71
C VAL A 279 -14.51 24.28 0.43
N GLU A 280 -15.46 23.82 1.24
CA GLU A 280 -15.98 24.59 2.39
C GLU A 280 -14.86 24.95 3.37
N ARG A 281 -14.00 23.99 3.70
CA ARG A 281 -12.88 24.22 4.62
C ARG A 281 -11.82 25.20 4.08
N VAL A 282 -11.52 25.11 2.78
CA VAL A 282 -10.44 25.89 2.16
C VAL A 282 -10.88 27.31 1.81
N LEU A 283 -12.12 27.49 1.36
CA LEU A 283 -12.59 28.77 0.86
C LEU A 283 -13.40 29.56 1.90
N ASP A 284 -13.82 28.92 2.97
CA ASP A 284 -14.73 29.50 3.98
C ASP A 284 -16.00 30.08 3.33
N VAL A 285 -16.58 29.29 2.39
CA VAL A 285 -17.85 29.59 1.72
C VAL A 285 -18.69 28.31 1.62
N PRO A 286 -20.03 28.39 1.71
CA PRO A 286 -20.89 27.22 1.60
C PRO A 286 -20.85 26.65 0.18
N VAL A 287 -21.04 25.32 0.08
CA VAL A 287 -21.27 24.65 -1.20
C VAL A 287 -22.75 24.72 -1.53
N LEU A 288 -23.09 25.46 -2.59
CA LEU A 288 -24.47 25.65 -3.05
C LEU A 288 -24.89 24.57 -4.06
N LEU A 289 -23.94 23.97 -4.75
CA LEU A 289 -24.17 22.94 -5.75
C LEU A 289 -23.04 21.90 -5.64
N ASP A 290 -23.41 20.61 -5.50
CA ASP A 290 -22.44 19.50 -5.51
C ASP A 290 -22.90 18.42 -6.49
N LEU A 291 -22.31 18.40 -7.67
CA LEU A 291 -22.67 17.44 -8.71
C LEU A 291 -21.78 16.20 -8.65
N PRO A 292 -22.38 15.01 -8.55
CA PRO A 292 -21.61 13.77 -8.50
C PRO A 292 -20.91 13.47 -9.83
N PRO A 293 -19.84 12.63 -9.82
CA PRO A 293 -19.22 12.14 -11.04
C PRO A 293 -20.27 11.47 -11.98
N GLY A 294 -20.28 11.92 -13.26
CA GLY A 294 -21.24 11.43 -14.23
C GLY A 294 -22.58 12.18 -14.27
N ALA A 295 -22.75 13.27 -13.52
CA ALA A 295 -23.93 14.13 -13.57
C ALA A 295 -24.25 14.62 -14.99
N PHE A 296 -23.22 14.90 -15.77
CA PHE A 296 -23.32 15.08 -17.22
C PHE A 296 -22.75 13.79 -17.85
N GLY A 297 -23.49 13.16 -18.76
CA GLY A 297 -23.02 12.00 -19.50
C GLY A 297 -21.77 12.31 -20.36
N ARG A 298 -21.70 11.73 -21.56
CA ARG A 298 -20.63 12.08 -22.52
C ARG A 298 -20.77 13.47 -23.11
N GLU A 299 -21.97 14.01 -23.08
CA GLU A 299 -22.32 15.34 -23.63
C GLU A 299 -22.92 16.20 -22.53
N VAL A 300 -22.43 17.42 -22.42
CA VAL A 300 -22.99 18.42 -21.51
C VAL A 300 -24.21 19.06 -22.18
N SER A 301 -25.30 19.15 -21.44
CA SER A 301 -26.56 19.74 -21.89
C SER A 301 -27.22 20.52 -20.76
N ILE A 302 -28.22 21.34 -21.09
CA ILE A 302 -29.09 21.93 -20.07
C ILE A 302 -29.81 20.81 -19.31
N ALA A 303 -29.72 20.85 -18.00
CA ALA A 303 -30.27 19.82 -17.13
C ALA A 303 -31.81 19.81 -17.21
N SER A 304 -32.37 18.61 -17.39
CA SER A 304 -33.80 18.42 -17.34
C SER A 304 -34.32 18.65 -15.90
N PRO A 305 -35.40 19.41 -15.68
CA PRO A 305 -35.94 19.68 -14.34
C PRO A 305 -36.26 18.43 -13.53
N ARG A 306 -36.59 17.32 -14.19
CA ARG A 306 -36.90 16.04 -13.55
C ARG A 306 -35.66 15.16 -13.29
N SER A 307 -34.50 15.53 -13.80
CA SER A 307 -33.25 14.82 -13.50
C SER A 307 -32.71 15.24 -12.14
N LYS A 308 -31.90 14.37 -11.51
CA LYS A 308 -31.21 14.70 -10.28
C LYS A 308 -30.35 15.96 -10.43
N THR A 309 -29.60 16.06 -11.52
CA THR A 309 -28.81 17.26 -11.85
C THR A 309 -29.66 18.50 -11.98
N GLY A 310 -30.86 18.40 -12.58
CA GLY A 310 -31.79 19.52 -12.68
C GLY A 310 -32.38 19.96 -11.34
N GLN A 311 -32.62 19.04 -10.43
CA GLN A 311 -33.06 19.33 -9.07
C GLN A 311 -31.97 20.10 -8.30
N GLU A 312 -30.71 19.66 -8.38
CA GLU A 312 -29.56 20.34 -7.77
C GLU A 312 -29.42 21.80 -8.31
N PHE A 313 -29.64 22.03 -9.61
CA PHE A 313 -29.69 23.39 -10.16
C PHE A 313 -30.91 24.19 -9.70
N THR A 314 -32.01 23.53 -9.41
CA THR A 314 -33.20 24.19 -8.82
C THR A 314 -32.92 24.62 -7.40
N ASP A 315 -32.24 23.79 -6.62
CA ASP A 315 -31.82 24.14 -5.25
C ASP A 315 -30.80 25.29 -5.26
N LEU A 316 -29.84 25.27 -6.20
CA LEU A 316 -28.93 26.41 -6.42
C LEU A 316 -29.70 27.69 -6.73
N ALA A 317 -30.67 27.65 -7.64
CA ALA A 317 -31.46 28.84 -8.03
C ALA A 317 -32.28 29.37 -6.84
N HIS A 318 -32.90 28.50 -6.04
CA HIS A 318 -33.60 28.86 -4.82
C HIS A 318 -32.66 29.46 -3.78
N GLY A 319 -31.47 28.88 -3.58
CA GLY A 319 -30.45 29.39 -2.67
C GLY A 319 -30.00 30.80 -3.07
N VAL A 320 -29.74 31.01 -4.36
CA VAL A 320 -29.38 32.36 -4.89
C VAL A 320 -30.53 33.35 -4.72
N ALA A 321 -31.76 32.96 -5.07
CA ALA A 321 -32.92 33.84 -4.93
C ALA A 321 -33.20 34.18 -3.45
N ALA A 322 -33.08 33.22 -2.54
CA ALA A 322 -33.27 33.44 -1.11
C ALA A 322 -32.21 34.39 -0.52
N ALA A 323 -30.96 34.25 -0.95
CA ALA A 323 -29.85 35.09 -0.48
C ALA A 323 -29.96 36.54 -0.95
N LEU A 324 -30.50 36.76 -2.16
CA LEU A 324 -30.62 38.08 -2.75
C LEU A 324 -31.94 38.82 -2.36
N GLY A 325 -33.01 38.06 -2.09
CA GLY A 325 -34.30 38.61 -1.68
C GLY A 325 -35.10 39.16 -2.86
N GLU A 326 -35.96 40.18 -2.55
CA GLU A 326 -36.78 40.86 -3.57
C GLU A 326 -35.99 41.94 -4.30
N GLY A 327 -36.26 42.10 -5.60
CA GLY A 327 -35.61 43.12 -6.44
C GLY A 327 -34.96 42.55 -7.68
N ASN A 328 -34.25 43.43 -8.38
CA ASN A 328 -33.48 43.12 -9.59
C ASN A 328 -32.01 42.97 -9.21
N HIS A 329 -31.44 41.81 -9.50
CA HIS A 329 -30.12 41.46 -9.01
C HIS A 329 -29.16 41.04 -10.13
N VAL A 330 -27.88 41.31 -9.93
CA VAL A 330 -26.79 40.90 -10.80
C VAL A 330 -26.00 39.80 -10.10
N VAL A 331 -25.96 38.63 -10.71
CA VAL A 331 -25.23 37.46 -10.19
C VAL A 331 -24.03 37.16 -11.07
N PHE A 332 -22.85 37.12 -10.47
CA PHE A 332 -21.61 36.87 -11.17
C PHE A 332 -21.21 35.40 -11.01
N VAL A 333 -21.02 34.70 -12.10
CA VAL A 333 -20.57 33.30 -12.09
C VAL A 333 -19.13 33.23 -12.58
N ALA A 334 -18.22 32.97 -11.65
CA ALA A 334 -16.78 32.96 -11.90
C ALA A 334 -16.22 31.56 -11.90
N GLY A 335 -15.43 31.19 -12.91
CA GLY A 335 -14.60 29.98 -12.89
C GLY A 335 -13.35 30.16 -12.02
N ALA A 336 -13.10 29.28 -11.08
CA ALA A 336 -11.82 29.28 -10.36
C ALA A 336 -10.65 28.85 -11.26
N THR A 337 -10.93 28.05 -12.29
CA THR A 337 -9.97 27.53 -13.26
C THR A 337 -10.48 27.74 -14.67
N PRO A 338 -9.63 28.05 -15.67
CA PRO A 338 -10.05 28.13 -17.07
C PRO A 338 -10.72 26.86 -17.54
N GLY A 339 -11.95 26.98 -18.05
CA GLY A 339 -12.70 25.82 -18.51
C GLY A 339 -14.19 26.05 -18.67
N PRO A 340 -14.95 25.00 -19.01
CA PRO A 340 -16.36 25.11 -19.31
C PRO A 340 -17.29 25.18 -18.09
N ALA A 341 -16.77 24.99 -16.87
CA ALA A 341 -17.60 24.86 -15.67
C ALA A 341 -18.41 26.12 -15.39
N GLY A 342 -17.81 27.31 -15.51
CA GLY A 342 -18.51 28.58 -15.36
C GLY A 342 -19.67 28.72 -16.34
N SER A 343 -19.43 28.45 -17.62
CA SER A 343 -20.44 28.47 -18.69
C SER A 343 -21.60 27.50 -18.42
N VAL A 344 -21.28 26.28 -17.94
CA VAL A 344 -22.29 25.27 -17.65
C VAL A 344 -23.16 25.67 -16.47
N VAL A 345 -22.56 26.22 -15.41
CA VAL A 345 -23.32 26.67 -14.23
C VAL A 345 -24.15 27.90 -14.58
N ALA A 346 -23.57 28.90 -15.26
CA ALA A 346 -24.29 30.11 -15.64
C ALA A 346 -25.50 29.83 -16.54
N ALA A 347 -25.33 29.00 -17.58
CA ALA A 347 -26.42 28.64 -18.48
C ALA A 347 -27.54 27.86 -17.76
N ASN A 348 -27.19 26.84 -16.93
CA ASN A 348 -28.19 26.08 -16.19
C ASN A 348 -28.90 26.89 -15.11
N LEU A 349 -28.18 27.79 -14.41
CA LEU A 349 -28.76 28.71 -13.44
C LEU A 349 -29.72 29.69 -14.12
N ALA A 350 -29.34 30.28 -15.26
CA ALA A 350 -30.17 31.16 -16.03
C ALA A 350 -31.47 30.52 -16.50
N VAL A 351 -31.37 29.30 -17.08
CA VAL A 351 -32.53 28.53 -17.52
C VAL A 351 -33.42 28.15 -16.33
N THR A 352 -32.84 27.80 -15.20
CA THR A 352 -33.63 27.42 -14.03
C THR A 352 -34.36 28.60 -13.42
N LEU A 353 -33.74 29.76 -13.31
CA LEU A 353 -34.39 31.00 -12.85
C LEU A 353 -35.48 31.44 -13.82
N ALA A 354 -35.27 31.39 -15.14
CA ALA A 354 -36.30 31.73 -16.12
C ALA A 354 -37.53 30.82 -16.04
N ARG A 355 -37.36 29.56 -15.69
CA ARG A 355 -38.47 28.61 -15.46
C ARG A 355 -39.33 28.97 -14.25
N THR A 356 -38.85 29.78 -13.33
CA THR A 356 -39.65 30.30 -12.20
C THR A 356 -40.45 31.56 -12.57
N HIS A 357 -40.66 31.81 -13.83
CA HIS A 357 -41.36 32.99 -14.38
C HIS A 357 -40.68 34.33 -14.07
N SER A 358 -39.36 34.30 -13.92
CA SER A 358 -38.54 35.50 -13.78
C SER A 358 -37.97 35.90 -15.14
N GLU A 359 -37.92 37.22 -15.43
CA GLU A 359 -37.15 37.74 -16.57
C GLU A 359 -35.67 37.65 -16.24
N VAL A 360 -34.91 36.93 -17.04
CA VAL A 360 -33.49 36.65 -16.82
C VAL A 360 -32.68 37.05 -18.04
N VAL A 361 -31.58 37.74 -17.84
CA VAL A 361 -30.59 38.03 -18.86
C VAL A 361 -29.30 37.33 -18.53
N LEU A 362 -28.83 36.46 -19.42
CA LEU A 362 -27.48 35.84 -19.33
C LEU A 362 -26.52 36.64 -20.21
N VAL A 363 -25.47 37.19 -19.62
CA VAL A 363 -24.38 37.88 -20.31
C VAL A 363 -23.19 36.93 -20.38
N CYS A 364 -22.84 36.47 -21.57
CA CYS A 364 -21.66 35.60 -21.78
C CYS A 364 -20.41 36.49 -21.92
N ALA A 365 -19.86 36.90 -20.78
CA ALA A 365 -18.64 37.71 -20.75
C ALA A 365 -17.35 36.87 -20.82
N ASN A 366 -17.46 35.57 -20.90
CA ASN A 366 -16.33 34.69 -21.21
C ASN A 366 -16.08 34.70 -22.73
N MET A 367 -15.31 35.65 -23.18
CA MET A 367 -15.04 35.88 -24.62
C MET A 367 -14.33 34.70 -25.31
N ASN A 368 -13.67 33.82 -24.52
CA ASN A 368 -12.95 32.65 -25.03
C ASN A 368 -13.83 31.39 -25.06
N SER A 369 -15.10 31.49 -24.65
CA SER A 369 -15.99 30.32 -24.52
C SER A 369 -17.26 30.48 -25.35
N THR A 370 -17.55 29.56 -26.21
CA THR A 370 -18.83 29.43 -26.91
C THR A 370 -19.74 28.38 -26.27
N VAL A 371 -19.42 27.92 -25.03
CA VAL A 371 -20.12 26.82 -24.38
C VAL A 371 -21.53 27.20 -23.97
N ALA A 372 -21.73 28.35 -23.31
CA ALA A 372 -23.04 28.77 -22.85
C ALA A 372 -23.99 29.08 -24.03
N PRO A 373 -23.61 29.81 -25.08
CA PRO A 373 -24.46 29.98 -26.27
C PRO A 373 -24.84 28.68 -26.93
N LYS A 374 -23.89 27.74 -27.11
CA LYS A 374 -24.16 26.41 -27.71
C LYS A 374 -25.09 25.56 -26.86
N LEU A 375 -24.98 25.59 -25.52
CA LEU A 375 -25.91 24.91 -24.62
C LEU A 375 -27.34 25.39 -24.76
N LEU A 376 -27.49 26.66 -25.12
CA LEU A 376 -28.79 27.33 -25.30
C LEU A 376 -29.29 27.26 -26.75
N GLY A 377 -28.52 26.66 -27.67
CA GLY A 377 -28.89 26.53 -29.09
C GLY A 377 -28.80 27.85 -29.86
N LEU A 378 -27.96 28.75 -29.41
CA LEU A 378 -27.73 30.04 -30.04
C LEU A 378 -26.51 29.98 -30.99
N SER A 379 -26.53 30.76 -32.02
CA SER A 379 -25.42 30.93 -32.96
C SER A 379 -24.56 32.14 -32.62
N ASP A 380 -23.33 32.12 -33.08
CA ASP A 380 -22.45 33.27 -32.99
C ASP A 380 -22.96 34.39 -33.86
N GLY A 381 -22.95 35.62 -33.34
CA GLY A 381 -23.43 36.83 -34.01
C GLY A 381 -22.95 38.07 -33.24
N GLU A 382 -23.51 39.26 -33.54
CA GLU A 382 -23.26 40.43 -32.72
C GLU A 382 -23.62 40.16 -31.26
N GLY A 383 -22.79 40.63 -30.33
CA GLY A 383 -22.91 40.30 -28.92
C GLY A 383 -22.30 41.36 -28.01
N LEU A 384 -21.75 40.90 -26.89
CA LEU A 384 -21.18 41.76 -25.86
C LEU A 384 -20.00 42.60 -26.37
N ALA A 385 -19.18 42.06 -27.26
CA ALA A 385 -18.02 42.79 -27.81
C ALA A 385 -18.45 44.02 -28.61
N GLU A 386 -19.43 43.88 -29.50
CA GLU A 386 -19.98 44.95 -30.31
C GLU A 386 -20.76 45.98 -29.46
N LEU A 387 -21.45 45.49 -28.43
CA LEU A 387 -22.16 46.32 -27.47
C LEU A 387 -21.18 47.22 -26.66
N ILE A 388 -20.07 46.67 -26.19
CA ILE A 388 -19.03 47.37 -25.44
C ILE A 388 -18.31 48.36 -26.38
N ALA A 389 -18.09 48.02 -27.63
CA ALA A 389 -17.49 48.88 -28.64
C ALA A 389 -18.43 50.03 -29.08
N GLY A 390 -19.73 49.99 -28.70
CA GLY A 390 -20.73 50.97 -29.08
C GLY A 390 -21.20 50.88 -30.53
N SER A 391 -20.88 49.79 -31.23
CA SER A 391 -21.31 49.48 -32.61
C SER A 391 -22.69 48.85 -32.71
N ALA A 392 -23.22 48.32 -31.59
CA ALA A 392 -24.54 47.70 -31.49
C ALA A 392 -25.27 48.16 -30.21
N THR A 393 -26.61 48.11 -30.21
CA THR A 393 -27.44 48.37 -29.02
C THR A 393 -27.84 47.05 -28.32
N VAL A 394 -28.31 47.14 -27.06
CA VAL A 394 -28.78 45.94 -26.33
C VAL A 394 -29.87 45.19 -27.10
N ARG A 395 -30.74 45.91 -27.83
CA ARG A 395 -31.81 45.29 -28.63
C ARG A 395 -31.30 44.47 -29.82
N ASP A 396 -30.18 44.90 -30.38
CA ASP A 396 -29.58 44.24 -31.55
C ASP A 396 -28.88 42.92 -31.18
N VAL A 397 -28.29 42.87 -29.97
CA VAL A 397 -27.44 41.74 -29.51
C VAL A 397 -28.18 40.70 -28.66
N VAL A 398 -29.34 41.06 -28.13
CA VAL A 398 -30.12 40.15 -27.26
C VAL A 398 -30.82 39.07 -28.08
N GLN A 399 -30.58 37.82 -27.75
CA GLN A 399 -31.17 36.65 -28.41
C GLN A 399 -32.02 35.87 -27.41
N GLY A 400 -33.21 35.41 -27.84
CA GLY A 400 -34.05 34.50 -27.06
C GLY A 400 -33.79 33.05 -27.45
N PRO A 401 -33.31 32.18 -26.53
CA PRO A 401 -33.10 30.78 -26.85
C PRO A 401 -34.43 30.06 -27.13
N PRO A 402 -34.47 29.13 -28.11
CA PRO A 402 -35.69 28.45 -28.50
C PRO A 402 -36.33 27.64 -27.36
N GLY A 403 -37.64 27.89 -27.12
CA GLY A 403 -38.40 27.14 -26.09
C GLY A 403 -38.14 27.55 -24.65
N MET A 404 -37.51 28.69 -24.42
CA MET A 404 -37.17 29.22 -23.07
C MET A 404 -37.69 30.64 -22.89
N PRO A 405 -39.02 30.84 -22.74
CA PRO A 405 -39.58 32.15 -22.51
C PRO A 405 -39.06 32.78 -21.22
N GLY A 406 -38.84 34.10 -21.21
CA GLY A 406 -38.29 34.84 -20.08
C GLY A 406 -36.77 34.76 -19.94
N LEU A 407 -36.07 34.03 -20.84
CA LEU A 407 -34.61 34.03 -20.90
C LEU A 407 -34.11 34.81 -22.13
N TRP A 408 -33.26 35.73 -21.89
CA TRP A 408 -32.56 36.55 -22.89
C TRP A 408 -31.06 36.33 -22.74
N VAL A 409 -30.33 36.26 -23.84
CA VAL A 409 -28.89 35.96 -23.83
C VAL A 409 -28.15 36.97 -24.68
N ILE A 410 -27.07 37.52 -24.14
CA ILE A 410 -26.08 38.32 -24.86
C ILE A 410 -24.86 37.40 -25.06
N THR A 411 -24.60 37.00 -26.31
CA THR A 411 -23.45 36.17 -26.68
C THR A 411 -22.14 36.95 -26.58
N PRO A 412 -20.97 36.32 -26.62
CA PRO A 412 -19.68 37.02 -26.55
C PRO A 412 -19.47 38.07 -27.66
N GLY A 413 -20.02 37.81 -28.84
CA GLY A 413 -19.86 38.67 -30.03
C GLY A 413 -19.01 38.01 -31.12
N ALA A 414 -19.00 38.62 -32.28
CA ALA A 414 -18.27 38.11 -33.44
C ALA A 414 -16.75 38.42 -33.33
N ASP A 415 -16.39 39.54 -32.75
CA ASP A 415 -14.99 39.90 -32.54
C ASP A 415 -14.67 40.17 -31.07
N PRO A 416 -14.26 39.16 -30.32
CA PRO A 416 -13.92 39.28 -28.90
C PRO A 416 -12.82 40.31 -28.61
N SER A 417 -11.97 40.63 -29.60
CA SER A 417 -10.85 41.59 -29.42
C SER A 417 -11.32 43.02 -29.18
N LEU A 418 -12.50 43.37 -29.65
CA LEU A 418 -13.08 44.71 -29.46
C LEU A 418 -13.37 45.00 -27.98
N ALA A 419 -13.74 43.99 -27.21
CA ALA A 419 -14.07 44.11 -25.80
C ALA A 419 -12.87 44.52 -24.92
N PHE A 420 -11.67 44.06 -25.23
CA PHE A 420 -10.47 44.30 -24.43
C PHE A 420 -10.06 45.79 -24.38
N TYR A 421 -10.35 46.54 -25.44
CA TYR A 421 -9.97 47.97 -25.53
C TYR A 421 -11.03 48.91 -24.98
N HIS A 422 -12.30 48.47 -24.90
CA HIS A 422 -13.44 49.35 -24.62
C HIS A 422 -14.16 49.07 -23.29
N LEU A 423 -13.83 47.96 -22.59
CA LEU A 423 -14.44 47.68 -21.30
C LEU A 423 -13.87 48.60 -20.20
N GLN A 424 -14.32 49.84 -20.20
CA GLN A 424 -14.04 50.80 -19.14
C GLN A 424 -15.07 50.69 -18.02
N HIS A 425 -14.72 51.13 -16.82
CA HIS A 425 -15.59 51.09 -15.64
C HIS A 425 -16.98 51.73 -15.90
N ASP A 426 -17.04 52.86 -16.59
CA ASP A 426 -18.30 53.53 -16.89
C ASP A 426 -19.18 52.76 -17.88
N THR A 427 -18.61 52.09 -18.86
CA THR A 427 -19.32 51.22 -19.81
C THR A 427 -19.93 50.02 -19.11
N GLY A 428 -19.16 49.33 -18.25
CA GLY A 428 -19.64 48.20 -17.44
C GLY A 428 -20.78 48.58 -16.51
N ARG A 429 -20.67 49.75 -15.86
CA ARG A 429 -21.71 50.31 -14.98
C ARG A 429 -22.99 50.64 -15.76
N ALA A 430 -22.87 51.35 -16.89
CA ALA A 430 -24.01 51.71 -17.73
C ALA A 430 -24.76 50.46 -18.23
N LEU A 431 -24.03 49.48 -18.74
CA LEU A 431 -24.56 48.22 -19.21
C LEU A 431 -25.32 47.48 -18.11
N THR A 432 -24.69 47.19 -16.98
CA THR A 432 -25.31 46.48 -15.86
C THR A 432 -26.52 47.20 -15.30
N SER A 433 -26.46 48.55 -15.23
CA SER A 433 -27.59 49.40 -14.79
C SER A 433 -28.76 49.33 -15.77
N GLN A 434 -28.51 49.25 -17.08
CA GLN A 434 -29.53 49.11 -18.10
C GLN A 434 -30.20 47.72 -18.02
N LEU A 435 -29.40 46.64 -17.99
CA LEU A 435 -29.92 45.28 -17.93
C LEU A 435 -30.71 45.02 -16.63
N ARG A 436 -30.27 45.60 -15.51
CA ARG A 436 -30.98 45.51 -14.22
C ARG A 436 -32.40 46.15 -14.26
N ARG A 437 -32.67 47.10 -15.12
CA ARG A 437 -34.03 47.67 -15.27
C ARG A 437 -34.99 46.75 -16.00
N ASP A 438 -34.43 45.93 -16.91
CA ASP A 438 -35.22 45.11 -17.84
C ASP A 438 -35.38 43.67 -17.38
N ALA A 439 -34.58 43.20 -16.41
CA ALA A 439 -34.60 41.83 -15.91
C ALA A 439 -34.51 41.75 -14.38
N ARG A 440 -35.18 40.74 -13.82
CA ARG A 440 -35.09 40.43 -12.39
C ARG A 440 -33.72 39.88 -12.02
N TYR A 441 -33.16 39.03 -12.89
CA TYR A 441 -31.80 38.47 -12.69
C TYR A 441 -30.96 38.73 -13.93
N VAL A 442 -29.82 39.36 -13.73
CA VAL A 442 -28.74 39.44 -14.72
C VAL A 442 -27.63 38.52 -14.29
N ILE A 443 -27.37 37.47 -15.07
CA ILE A 443 -26.30 36.51 -14.79
C ILE A 443 -25.14 36.86 -15.69
N ILE A 444 -23.99 37.17 -15.10
CA ILE A 444 -22.74 37.46 -15.84
C ILE A 444 -21.86 36.21 -15.75
N GLU A 445 -21.68 35.53 -16.87
CA GLU A 445 -20.67 34.45 -17.00
C GLU A 445 -19.31 35.08 -17.27
N ALA A 446 -18.41 34.95 -16.29
CA ALA A 446 -17.08 35.54 -16.41
C ALA A 446 -16.03 34.51 -16.88
N GLN A 447 -14.95 35.00 -17.45
CA GLN A 447 -13.73 34.22 -17.61
C GLN A 447 -13.17 33.80 -16.25
N ALA A 448 -12.31 32.78 -16.24
CA ALA A 448 -11.58 32.43 -15.02
C ALA A 448 -10.68 33.61 -14.60
N ALA A 449 -10.50 33.74 -13.30
CA ALA A 449 -9.76 34.85 -12.70
C ALA A 449 -8.35 35.05 -13.30
N ASP A 450 -7.71 33.99 -13.77
CA ASP A 450 -6.36 34.05 -14.35
C ASP A 450 -6.33 34.33 -15.86
N ASP A 451 -7.47 34.17 -16.56
CA ASP A 451 -7.55 34.28 -18.03
C ASP A 451 -8.11 35.62 -18.53
N GLY A 452 -8.78 36.41 -17.68
CA GLY A 452 -9.49 37.61 -18.13
C GLY A 452 -9.71 38.63 -17.03
N ALA A 453 -8.70 39.45 -16.75
CA ALA A 453 -8.79 40.49 -15.73
C ALA A 453 -9.91 41.49 -16.04
N ASP A 454 -10.11 41.84 -17.32
CA ASP A 454 -11.06 42.89 -17.75
C ASP A 454 -12.52 42.46 -17.56
N THR A 455 -12.86 41.23 -17.99
CA THR A 455 -14.22 40.69 -17.80
C THR A 455 -14.50 40.34 -16.34
N PHE A 456 -13.44 40.02 -15.58
CA PHE A 456 -13.56 39.79 -14.14
C PHE A 456 -13.89 41.06 -13.35
N ALA A 457 -13.48 42.22 -13.87
CA ALA A 457 -13.82 43.52 -13.28
C ALA A 457 -15.34 43.81 -13.30
N LEU A 458 -16.12 43.20 -14.19
CA LEU A 458 -17.59 43.28 -14.18
C LEU A 458 -18.20 42.77 -12.86
N GLY A 459 -17.45 41.96 -12.10
CA GLY A 459 -17.85 41.50 -10.77
C GLY A 459 -18.11 42.65 -9.80
N GLU A 460 -17.46 43.83 -9.97
CA GLU A 460 -17.68 45.00 -9.13
C GLU A 460 -19.15 45.49 -9.16
N PHE A 461 -19.85 45.25 -10.24
CA PHE A 461 -21.25 45.64 -10.42
C PHE A 461 -22.25 44.55 -10.03
N ALA A 462 -21.77 43.41 -9.54
CA ALA A 462 -22.61 42.30 -9.12
C ALA A 462 -22.99 42.39 -7.63
N ASP A 463 -24.22 42.02 -7.34
CA ASP A 463 -24.73 41.97 -5.97
C ASP A 463 -24.22 40.71 -5.24
N ALA A 464 -23.90 39.67 -6.01
CA ALA A 464 -23.35 38.42 -5.47
C ALA A 464 -22.58 37.63 -6.52
N ALA A 465 -21.71 36.72 -6.04
CA ALA A 465 -20.95 35.83 -6.90
C ALA A 465 -21.11 34.34 -6.49
N VAL A 466 -21.09 33.45 -7.49
CA VAL A 466 -20.99 32.01 -7.34
C VAL A 466 -19.68 31.56 -7.99
N VAL A 467 -18.84 30.90 -7.22
CA VAL A 467 -17.54 30.37 -7.69
C VAL A 467 -17.67 28.93 -8.17
N THR A 468 -17.25 28.64 -9.39
CA THR A 468 -17.32 27.28 -9.93
C THR A 468 -15.99 26.57 -9.78
N ILE A 469 -16.04 25.32 -9.31
CA ILE A 469 -14.88 24.48 -9.00
C ILE A 469 -15.04 23.14 -9.70
N GLU A 470 -14.05 22.75 -10.50
CA GLU A 470 -13.98 21.41 -11.09
C GLU A 470 -13.14 20.48 -10.21
N VAL A 471 -13.76 19.43 -9.69
CA VAL A 471 -13.09 18.38 -8.89
C VAL A 471 -11.94 17.74 -9.69
N ALA A 472 -10.79 17.52 -9.03
CA ALA A 472 -9.56 16.95 -9.60
C ALA A 472 -8.89 17.79 -10.70
N ARG A 473 -9.40 18.99 -10.99
CA ARG A 473 -8.82 19.95 -11.94
C ARG A 473 -8.41 21.25 -11.26
N THR A 474 -9.33 21.89 -10.55
CA THR A 474 -9.07 23.13 -9.82
C THR A 474 -8.11 22.88 -8.66
N THR A 475 -7.07 23.71 -8.56
CA THR A 475 -6.16 23.70 -7.43
C THR A 475 -6.67 24.55 -6.28
N LYS A 476 -6.19 24.28 -5.07
CA LYS A 476 -6.52 25.09 -3.88
C LYS A 476 -6.14 26.55 -4.07
N SER A 477 -4.98 26.80 -4.69
CA SER A 477 -4.49 28.16 -4.94
C SER A 477 -5.39 28.92 -5.89
N GLU A 478 -5.79 28.33 -7.02
CA GLU A 478 -6.70 28.97 -8.00
C GLU A 478 -8.04 29.31 -7.36
N ALA A 479 -8.61 28.38 -6.57
CA ALA A 479 -9.88 28.63 -5.89
C ALA A 479 -9.80 29.75 -4.85
N ILE A 480 -8.74 29.78 -4.04
CA ILE A 480 -8.49 30.84 -3.05
C ILE A 480 -8.28 32.17 -3.76
N ASP A 481 -7.51 32.21 -4.85
CA ASP A 481 -7.22 33.43 -5.60
C ASP A 481 -8.47 33.99 -6.25
N CYS A 482 -9.36 33.13 -6.79
CA CYS A 482 -10.65 33.54 -7.32
C CYS A 482 -11.51 34.23 -6.25
N VAL A 483 -11.70 33.58 -5.09
CA VAL A 483 -12.47 34.17 -3.98
C VAL A 483 -11.84 35.46 -3.46
N ARG A 484 -10.51 35.50 -3.35
CA ARG A 484 -9.79 36.70 -2.93
C ARG A 484 -10.01 37.87 -3.89
N ARG A 485 -9.95 37.65 -5.20
CA ARG A 485 -10.20 38.69 -6.22
C ARG A 485 -11.64 39.21 -6.15
N LEU A 486 -12.64 38.32 -5.97
CA LEU A 486 -14.03 38.74 -5.79
C LEU A 486 -14.21 39.60 -4.53
N ARG A 487 -13.57 39.22 -3.43
CA ARG A 487 -13.57 40.06 -2.20
C ARG A 487 -12.88 41.39 -2.39
N GLN A 488 -11.84 41.51 -3.22
CA GLN A 488 -11.19 42.77 -3.57
C GLN A 488 -12.12 43.67 -4.38
N LEU A 489 -12.95 43.11 -5.26
CA LEU A 489 -13.99 43.83 -6.00
C LEU A 489 -15.21 44.15 -5.11
N ARG A 490 -15.19 43.80 -3.83
CA ARG A 490 -16.31 43.92 -2.88
C ARG A 490 -17.56 43.17 -3.28
N THR A 491 -17.43 42.14 -4.13
CA THR A 491 -18.53 41.29 -4.54
C THR A 491 -18.73 40.20 -3.49
N PRO A 492 -19.88 40.10 -2.82
CA PRO A 492 -20.19 39.04 -1.86
C PRO A 492 -20.20 37.69 -2.56
N VAL A 493 -19.44 36.70 -2.03
CA VAL A 493 -19.46 35.31 -2.54
C VAL A 493 -20.53 34.55 -1.79
N LEU A 494 -21.61 34.17 -2.47
CA LEU A 494 -22.69 33.36 -1.88
C LEU A 494 -22.26 31.95 -1.56
N GLY A 495 -21.40 31.37 -2.41
CA GLY A 495 -20.91 30.04 -2.23
C GLY A 495 -20.24 29.48 -3.47
N ALA A 496 -19.94 28.18 -3.39
CA ALA A 496 -19.27 27.46 -4.45
C ALA A 496 -20.22 26.47 -5.15
N ALA A 497 -20.09 26.36 -6.48
CA ALA A 497 -20.69 25.31 -7.28
C ALA A 497 -19.60 24.29 -7.66
N VAL A 498 -19.71 23.08 -7.15
CA VAL A 498 -18.73 22.00 -7.33
C VAL A 498 -19.20 21.05 -8.41
N LEU A 499 -18.40 20.89 -9.45
CA LEU A 499 -18.70 20.05 -10.60
C LEU A 499 -17.65 18.94 -10.75
N PRO A 500 -18.03 17.76 -11.31
CA PRO A 500 -17.05 16.79 -11.75
C PRO A 500 -16.17 17.36 -12.86
N ALA A 501 -14.98 16.82 -13.06
CA ALA A 501 -14.10 17.25 -14.14
C ALA A 501 -14.79 17.09 -15.50
N LEU A 502 -15.01 18.21 -16.20
CA LEU A 502 -15.68 18.24 -17.51
C LEU A 502 -14.72 18.04 -18.69
N GLY A 503 -13.38 18.06 -18.42
CA GLY A 503 -12.37 17.96 -19.46
C GLY A 503 -12.17 19.25 -20.25
N LYS A 504 -11.11 19.28 -21.07
CA LYS A 504 -10.76 20.48 -21.86
C LYS A 504 -11.65 20.67 -23.10
N ARG A 505 -12.22 19.60 -23.62
CA ARG A 505 -13.15 19.63 -24.78
C ARG A 505 -14.39 18.86 -24.39
N ILE A 506 -15.49 19.58 -24.23
CA ILE A 506 -16.81 19.00 -24.00
C ILE A 506 -17.58 18.98 -25.30
N THR A 507 -18.33 17.92 -25.52
CA THR A 507 -19.36 17.89 -26.58
C THR A 507 -20.63 18.50 -25.98
N VAL A 508 -21.10 19.56 -26.58
CA VAL A 508 -22.31 20.25 -26.15
C VAL A 508 -23.49 19.74 -26.96
N ARG A 509 -24.55 19.39 -26.28
CA ARG A 509 -25.82 19.01 -26.92
C ARG A 509 -26.81 20.19 -26.82
N PRO A 510 -27.15 20.82 -27.94
CA PRO A 510 -28.15 21.88 -27.93
C PRO A 510 -29.55 21.36 -27.56
N PRO A 511 -30.46 22.20 -27.13
CA PRO A 511 -31.83 21.86 -26.86
C PRO A 511 -32.48 21.23 -28.09
N ARG A 512 -33.26 20.15 -27.92
CA ARG A 512 -34.08 19.63 -29.00
C ARG A 512 -35.10 20.68 -29.40
N GLN A 513 -35.02 21.19 -30.61
CA GLN A 513 -36.09 21.99 -31.18
C GLN A 513 -37.40 21.17 -31.15
N ALA A 514 -38.43 21.68 -30.51
CA ALA A 514 -39.73 21.10 -30.61
C ALA A 514 -40.14 21.11 -32.09
N PRO A 515 -40.72 20.02 -32.62
CA PRO A 515 -41.22 20.06 -34.00
C PRO A 515 -42.17 21.26 -34.14
N PRO A 516 -42.12 21.98 -35.27
CA PRO A 516 -42.99 23.12 -35.48
C PRO A 516 -44.46 22.68 -35.26
N ARG A 517 -45.18 23.43 -34.43
CA ARG A 517 -46.63 23.21 -34.30
C ARG A 517 -47.23 23.26 -35.70
N PRO A 518 -47.99 22.25 -36.09
CA PRO A 518 -48.73 22.33 -37.34
C PRO A 518 -49.58 23.61 -37.30
N ALA A 519 -49.49 24.42 -38.37
CA ALA A 519 -50.26 25.63 -38.51
C ALA A 519 -51.77 25.31 -38.28
N PRO A 520 -52.51 26.19 -37.57
CA PRO A 520 -53.92 26.01 -37.45
C PRO A 520 -54.52 25.93 -38.86
N SER A 521 -55.16 24.80 -39.16
CA SER A 521 -55.93 24.65 -40.39
C SER A 521 -57.00 25.73 -40.38
N GLU A 522 -56.93 26.64 -41.35
CA GLU A 522 -58.01 27.62 -41.64
C GLU A 522 -59.33 26.86 -41.82
N PRO A 523 -60.46 27.39 -41.30
CA PRO A 523 -61.78 26.81 -41.56
C PRO A 523 -62.11 27.13 -43.00
N GLY A 524 -62.12 26.06 -43.87
CA GLY A 524 -62.61 26.18 -45.23
C GLY A 524 -64.10 26.48 -45.25
N LEU A 525 -64.42 27.57 -45.88
CA LEU A 525 -65.76 27.95 -46.29
C LEU A 525 -66.28 27.03 -47.41
N ASP A 526 -67.45 26.48 -47.13
CA ASP A 526 -68.51 26.14 -47.99
C ASP A 526 -68.35 25.53 -49.41
N SER A 527 -68.83 24.32 -49.61
CA SER A 527 -69.75 24.13 -50.74
C SER A 527 -70.78 23.02 -50.41
N GLU A 528 -71.99 23.49 -50.39
CA GLU A 528 -73.23 22.73 -50.44
C GLU A 528 -73.27 21.79 -51.65
N ALA A 529 -73.69 20.57 -51.50
CA ALA A 529 -74.82 19.98 -52.22
C ALA A 529 -74.88 18.47 -52.08
N ALA A 530 -76.08 18.06 -51.66
CA ALA A 530 -76.90 16.96 -52.13
C ALA A 530 -76.50 15.47 -51.88
N GLY A 531 -77.25 14.84 -51.07
CA GLY A 531 -77.98 13.69 -51.56
C GLY A 531 -77.92 12.42 -50.72
N ARG A 532 -78.94 12.26 -49.89
CA ARG A 532 -79.69 11.02 -49.64
C ARG A 532 -78.99 9.71 -49.24
N GLY A 533 -79.41 9.17 -48.10
CA GLY A 533 -79.91 7.83 -48.03
C GLY A 533 -79.41 6.97 -46.86
N ARG A 534 -80.20 6.88 -45.81
CA ARG A 534 -80.54 5.67 -45.05
C ARG A 534 -79.47 4.56 -44.98
N SER A 535 -79.20 3.90 -43.89
CA SER A 535 -80.01 3.32 -42.82
C SER A 535 -79.06 2.63 -41.80
N SER A 536 -79.48 2.68 -40.56
CA SER A 536 -79.44 1.64 -39.53
C SER A 536 -78.49 0.44 -39.77
N ASP A 537 -77.66 0.12 -38.88
CA ASP A 537 -77.91 -0.94 -37.93
C ASP A 537 -76.79 -1.11 -36.86
N PHE A 538 -77.30 -1.32 -35.72
CA PHE A 538 -76.71 -1.86 -34.50
C PHE A 538 -76.06 -3.22 -34.74
N SER A 539 -74.84 -3.46 -34.13
CA SER A 539 -74.58 -4.65 -33.31
C SER A 539 -73.11 -4.77 -32.89
N THR A 540 -72.93 -4.70 -31.58
CA THR A 540 -72.33 -5.70 -30.70
C THR A 540 -70.84 -5.98 -30.83
N VAL A 541 -70.15 -5.51 -29.85
CA VAL A 541 -69.39 -6.26 -28.83
C VAL A 541 -68.80 -7.61 -29.28
N SER A 542 -67.55 -7.73 -29.45
CA SER A 542 -66.72 -8.81 -28.87
C SER A 542 -65.31 -8.74 -29.39
N GLY A 543 -64.34 -8.82 -28.51
CA GLY A 543 -62.90 -8.91 -28.95
C GLY A 543 -61.86 -8.43 -27.98
N MET A 544 -62.14 -8.41 -26.70
CA MET A 544 -61.06 -8.42 -25.64
C MET A 544 -60.91 -9.87 -25.18
N SER A 545 -59.93 -10.58 -25.65
CA SER A 545 -59.17 -11.64 -24.91
C SER A 545 -58.36 -12.45 -25.90
N ALA A 546 -57.06 -12.08 -26.03
CA ALA A 546 -56.02 -13.01 -26.50
C ALA A 546 -54.65 -12.29 -26.49
N LYS A 547 -54.14 -11.93 -25.31
CA LYS A 547 -52.73 -11.58 -25.12
C LYS A 547 -52.25 -11.70 -23.67
N ALA A 548 -52.79 -12.66 -22.93
CA ALA A 548 -52.38 -12.91 -21.54
C ALA A 548 -51.99 -14.37 -21.25
N GLN A 549 -51.73 -15.18 -22.27
CA GLN A 549 -51.43 -16.62 -22.08
C GLN A 549 -50.02 -17.04 -22.51
N ASP A 550 -49.22 -16.16 -23.12
CA ASP A 550 -47.90 -16.56 -23.67
C ASP A 550 -46.69 -16.20 -22.75
N ASN A 551 -46.93 -15.72 -21.54
CA ASN A 551 -45.87 -15.35 -20.59
C ASN A 551 -45.83 -16.23 -19.32
N LYS A 552 -46.61 -17.31 -19.26
CA LYS A 552 -46.57 -18.29 -18.16
C LYS A 552 -45.83 -19.58 -18.50
N ASP A 553 -45.63 -19.91 -19.76
CA ASP A 553 -44.98 -21.16 -20.18
C ASP A 553 -43.47 -21.05 -20.40
N ARG A 554 -42.88 -19.87 -20.25
CA ARG A 554 -41.45 -19.67 -20.33
C ARG A 554 -40.70 -19.68 -18.98
N ALA A 555 -41.45 -19.66 -17.88
CA ALA A 555 -40.88 -19.70 -16.51
C ALA A 555 -40.88 -21.12 -15.89
N ALA A 556 -41.47 -22.14 -16.56
CA ALA A 556 -41.54 -23.50 -16.05
C ALA A 556 -40.48 -24.46 -16.62
N ARG A 557 -39.69 -24.05 -17.63
CA ARG A 557 -38.66 -24.93 -18.26
C ARG A 557 -37.22 -24.70 -17.82
N THR A 558 -36.98 -23.90 -16.81
CA THR A 558 -35.62 -23.65 -16.30
C THR A 558 -35.37 -24.14 -14.86
N ARG A 559 -36.23 -25.04 -14.34
CA ARG A 559 -36.15 -25.58 -12.99
C ARG A 559 -36.05 -27.10 -12.87
N GLU A 560 -35.90 -27.84 -13.99
CA GLU A 560 -35.60 -29.26 -13.97
C GLU A 560 -34.29 -29.51 -14.69
N GLY A 561 -33.20 -29.55 -13.94
CA GLY A 561 -31.89 -29.89 -14.49
C GLY A 561 -30.73 -29.60 -13.56
N ARG A 562 -30.87 -29.88 -12.26
CA ARG A 562 -29.70 -30.06 -11.36
C ARG A 562 -30.16 -30.73 -10.06
N GLY A 563 -30.34 -32.03 -10.15
CA GLY A 563 -30.46 -32.92 -9.02
C GLY A 563 -29.50 -34.10 -9.20
N GLY A 564 -28.66 -34.33 -8.24
CA GLY A 564 -28.04 -35.65 -8.05
C GLY A 564 -26.54 -35.75 -8.28
N ARG A 565 -25.77 -35.58 -7.23
CA ARG A 565 -24.78 -36.56 -6.75
C ARG A 565 -24.28 -36.16 -5.38
N ALA A 566 -24.83 -36.77 -4.36
CA ALA A 566 -24.18 -37.05 -3.09
C ALA A 566 -23.26 -38.22 -3.32
N ASP A 567 -22.03 -38.15 -2.73
CA ASP A 567 -21.43 -39.25 -2.01
C ASP A 567 -20.14 -38.85 -1.30
N SER A 568 -20.23 -39.03 -0.01
CA SER A 568 -19.33 -39.75 0.92
C SER A 568 -18.04 -39.08 1.34
N ILE A 569 -18.07 -38.61 2.58
CA ILE A 569 -16.96 -38.56 3.54
C ILE A 569 -16.58 -40.00 3.96
N PRO A 570 -15.29 -40.32 4.21
CA PRO A 570 -14.89 -40.62 5.56
C PRO A 570 -13.58 -39.91 5.97
N GLY A 571 -13.49 -39.40 7.14
CA GLY A 571 -12.99 -39.58 8.46
C GLY A 571 -11.73 -40.45 8.63
N THR A 572 -10.66 -39.84 9.02
CA THR A 572 -9.76 -39.99 10.18
C THR A 572 -8.75 -38.86 10.19
#